data_6f363614592449b13d061a02b71e667a
#
_entry.id   6f363614592449b13d061a02b71e667a
#
_cell.length_a   1.000
_cell.length_b   1.000
_cell.length_c   1.000
_cell.angle_alpha   90.00
_cell.angle_beta   90.00
_cell.angle_gamma   90.00
#
_symmetry.space_group_name_H-M   'P 1'
#
loop_
_entity.id
_entity.type
_entity.pdbx_description
1 polymer ?
#
loop_
_entity_poly.entity_id
_entity_poly.type
_entity_poly.pdbx_seq_one_letter_code
_entity_poly.pdbx_strand_id
1 'polypeptide(L)'
;MIEQIDFEDLPISELKAAQTVKGRGMRIQYISCVGSHMWKMENETSDIDLVMIYTVPTRRILRGEKFPATIRQEMVARRGGIYDTLGWEIGHLIDLLIKGNINAIWYATSPLVIMPSALQEELSAIVQANLCRESYHSIKGMAESQIESETGQLKLSGAGLVKRPGKGYRTALRSINFGIE
;
A
#
# COMPACT_ATOMS: atom_id res chain seq x y z
N MET A 1 -4.49 -22.42 13.10
CA MET A 1 -4.01 -22.50 11.71
C MET A 1 -4.65 -21.30 11.02
N ILE A 2 -3.87 -20.29 10.70
CA ILE A 2 -4.36 -19.16 9.87
C ILE A 2 -4.57 -19.78 8.51
N GLU A 3 -5.82 -19.84 8.01
CA GLU A 3 -6.09 -20.24 6.64
C GLU A 3 -5.26 -19.32 5.74
N GLN A 4 -4.38 -19.92 4.97
CA GLN A 4 -3.55 -19.18 4.02
C GLN A 4 -4.52 -18.52 3.04
N ILE A 5 -4.48 -17.17 2.99
CA ILE A 5 -5.35 -16.43 2.08
C ILE A 5 -5.04 -16.91 0.67
N ASP A 6 -6.03 -17.49 0.04
CA ASP A 6 -5.92 -17.83 -1.38
C ASP A 6 -6.09 -16.55 -2.19
N PHE A 7 -4.98 -15.99 -2.61
CA PHE A 7 -4.96 -14.76 -3.41
C PHE A 7 -5.54 -14.95 -4.82
N GLU A 8 -5.72 -16.20 -5.30
CA GLU A 8 -6.33 -16.48 -6.59
C GLU A 8 -7.86 -16.28 -6.57
N ASP A 9 -8.48 -16.45 -5.41
CA ASP A 9 -9.93 -16.29 -5.21
C ASP A 9 -10.36 -14.87 -4.81
N LEU A 10 -9.46 -13.89 -4.86
CA LEU A 10 -9.79 -12.52 -4.49
C LEU A 10 -10.85 -11.90 -5.41
N PRO A 11 -11.94 -11.37 -4.87
CA PRO A 11 -13.04 -10.82 -5.66
C PRO A 11 -12.70 -9.42 -6.23
N ILE A 12 -11.61 -9.32 -7.00
CA ILE A 12 -11.10 -8.04 -7.55
C ILE A 12 -12.20 -7.30 -8.32
N SER A 13 -13.01 -8.04 -9.08
CA SER A 13 -14.10 -7.44 -9.86
C SER A 13 -15.20 -6.81 -8.99
N GLU A 14 -15.31 -7.23 -7.73
CA GLU A 14 -16.31 -6.74 -6.76
C GLU A 14 -15.79 -5.54 -5.96
N LEU A 15 -14.48 -5.25 -6.01
CA LEU A 15 -13.90 -4.10 -5.32
C LEU A 15 -14.41 -2.79 -5.95
N LYS A 16 -15.00 -1.92 -5.16
CA LYS A 16 -15.49 -0.62 -5.65
C LYS A 16 -14.40 0.22 -6.30
N ALA A 17 -13.17 0.15 -5.77
CA ALA A 17 -12.03 0.82 -6.36
C ALA A 17 -11.77 0.32 -7.80
N ALA A 18 -11.77 -0.99 -8.03
CA ALA A 18 -11.61 -1.58 -9.35
C ALA A 18 -12.76 -1.21 -10.30
N GLN A 19 -14.00 -1.25 -9.79
CA GLN A 19 -15.18 -0.81 -10.53
C GLN A 19 -15.09 0.68 -10.89
N THR A 20 -14.61 1.54 -9.97
CA THR A 20 -14.42 2.96 -10.19
C THR A 20 -13.38 3.21 -11.29
N VAL A 21 -12.25 2.50 -11.26
CA VAL A 21 -11.20 2.59 -12.28
C VAL A 21 -11.77 2.22 -13.65
N LYS A 22 -12.41 1.06 -13.75
CA LYS A 22 -13.01 0.57 -15.01
C LYS A 22 -14.14 1.45 -15.49
N GLY A 23 -15.07 1.86 -14.62
CA GLY A 23 -16.22 2.71 -14.95
C GLY A 23 -15.83 4.10 -15.46
N ARG A 24 -14.63 4.57 -15.09
CA ARG A 24 -14.06 5.82 -15.60
C ARG A 24 -13.19 5.63 -16.84
N GLY A 25 -13.15 4.43 -17.43
CA GLY A 25 -12.34 4.12 -18.62
C GLY A 25 -10.83 4.16 -18.37
N MET A 26 -10.41 4.02 -17.10
CA MET A 26 -9.01 3.88 -16.72
C MET A 26 -8.62 2.39 -16.72
N ARG A 27 -7.33 2.07 -16.72
CA ARG A 27 -6.85 0.70 -16.81
C ARG A 27 -6.04 0.34 -15.57
N ILE A 28 -6.43 -0.73 -14.90
CA ILE A 28 -5.63 -1.32 -13.83
C ILE A 28 -4.39 -1.96 -14.45
N GLN A 29 -3.23 -1.65 -13.90
CA GLN A 29 -1.94 -2.18 -14.35
C GLN A 29 -1.53 -3.37 -13.51
N TYR A 30 -1.56 -3.25 -12.19
CA TYR A 30 -1.31 -4.35 -11.28
C TYR A 30 -2.00 -4.12 -9.94
N ILE A 31 -2.11 -5.20 -9.16
CA ILE A 31 -2.61 -5.19 -7.78
C ILE A 31 -1.65 -6.02 -6.93
N SER A 32 -1.27 -5.48 -5.78
CA SER A 32 -0.43 -6.17 -4.80
C SER A 32 -1.07 -6.09 -3.41
N CYS A 33 -0.80 -7.09 -2.59
CA CYS A 33 -1.10 -7.05 -1.16
C CYS A 33 0.07 -6.40 -0.43
N VAL A 34 -0.24 -5.55 0.54
CA VAL A 34 0.73 -4.81 1.35
C VAL A 34 0.37 -4.93 2.83
N GLY A 35 0.84 -4.02 3.66
CA GLY A 35 0.47 -3.99 5.08
C GLY A 35 1.01 -5.18 5.87
N SER A 36 0.22 -5.69 6.80
CA SER A 36 0.65 -6.76 7.72
C SER A 36 0.98 -8.06 7.00
N HIS A 37 0.21 -8.42 5.98
CA HIS A 37 0.41 -9.64 5.19
C HIS A 37 1.74 -9.64 4.42
N MET A 38 2.13 -8.53 3.82
CA MET A 38 3.41 -8.40 3.13
C MET A 38 4.59 -8.72 4.06
N TRP A 39 4.47 -8.39 5.35
CA TRP A 39 5.53 -8.55 6.35
C TRP A 39 5.40 -9.81 7.20
N LYS A 40 4.43 -10.68 6.91
CA LYS A 40 4.12 -11.89 7.73
C LYS A 40 3.89 -11.52 9.22
N MET A 41 3.20 -10.42 9.46
CA MET A 41 2.87 -9.89 10.79
C MET A 41 1.36 -9.76 10.97
N GLU A 42 0.60 -10.45 10.14
CA GLU A 42 -0.85 -10.56 10.23
C GLU A 42 -1.29 -11.41 11.43
N ASN A 43 -2.51 -11.20 11.86
CA ASN A 43 -3.23 -12.01 12.83
C ASN A 43 -4.66 -12.27 12.34
N GLU A 44 -5.43 -13.04 13.08
CA GLU A 44 -6.81 -13.45 12.72
C GLU A 44 -7.78 -12.27 12.45
N THR A 45 -7.46 -11.07 12.94
CA THR A 45 -8.28 -9.87 12.75
C THR A 45 -7.66 -8.87 11.79
N SER A 46 -6.57 -9.23 11.12
CA SER A 46 -5.90 -8.34 10.19
C SER A 46 -6.73 -8.16 8.92
N ASP A 47 -6.89 -6.91 8.52
CA ASP A 47 -7.41 -6.51 7.23
C ASP A 47 -6.40 -6.84 6.10
N ILE A 48 -6.92 -7.02 4.91
CA ILE A 48 -6.14 -7.27 3.71
C ILE A 48 -5.98 -5.93 2.99
N ASP A 49 -4.77 -5.36 3.12
CA ASP A 49 -4.41 -4.10 2.48
C ASP A 49 -4.05 -4.34 1.02
N LEU A 50 -4.84 -3.86 0.09
CA LEU A 50 -4.59 -3.94 -1.35
C LEU A 50 -4.17 -2.59 -1.91
N VAL A 51 -3.12 -2.59 -2.69
CA VAL A 51 -2.75 -1.45 -3.54
C VAL A 51 -3.02 -1.79 -5.00
N MET A 52 -3.69 -0.88 -5.69
CA MET A 52 -4.02 -0.98 -7.10
C MET A 52 -3.37 0.18 -7.86
N ILE A 53 -2.52 -0.14 -8.82
CA ILE A 53 -1.93 0.88 -9.69
C ILE A 53 -2.69 0.91 -11.01
N TYR A 54 -3.07 2.12 -11.43
CA TYR A 54 -3.84 2.32 -12.64
C TYR A 54 -3.27 3.45 -13.50
N THR A 55 -3.62 3.41 -14.78
CA THR A 55 -3.28 4.43 -15.76
C THR A 55 -4.51 5.09 -16.34
N VAL A 56 -4.35 6.35 -16.71
CA VAL A 56 -5.35 7.12 -17.45
C VAL A 56 -4.99 7.06 -18.93
N PRO A 57 -5.97 6.88 -19.85
CA PRO A 57 -5.70 6.91 -21.27
C PRO A 57 -5.03 8.21 -21.71
N THR A 58 -3.94 8.13 -22.45
CA THR A 58 -3.14 9.29 -22.92
C THR A 58 -4.00 10.36 -23.58
N ARG A 59 -5.02 9.95 -24.36
CA ARG A 59 -5.96 10.89 -25.00
C ARG A 59 -6.68 11.78 -23.98
N ARG A 60 -6.99 11.29 -22.80
CA ARG A 60 -7.65 12.07 -21.74
C ARG A 60 -6.68 13.06 -21.10
N ILE A 61 -5.42 12.62 -20.90
CA ILE A 61 -4.35 13.49 -20.40
C ILE A 61 -4.13 14.65 -21.38
N LEU A 62 -3.99 14.36 -22.66
CA LEU A 62 -3.80 15.36 -23.72
C LEU A 62 -4.98 16.34 -23.89
N ARG A 63 -6.19 15.95 -23.48
CA ARG A 63 -7.36 16.82 -23.43
C ARG A 63 -7.45 17.66 -22.17
N GLY A 64 -6.52 17.54 -21.23
CA GLY A 64 -6.55 18.22 -19.95
C GLY A 64 -7.70 17.78 -19.03
N GLU A 65 -8.23 16.55 -19.23
CA GLU A 65 -9.28 16.03 -18.39
C GLU A 65 -8.75 15.79 -16.97
N LYS A 66 -9.53 16.17 -15.96
CA LYS A 66 -9.19 15.92 -14.56
C LYS A 66 -9.51 14.46 -14.20
N PHE A 67 -8.59 13.81 -13.53
CA PHE A 67 -8.75 12.46 -12.98
C PHE A 67 -8.17 12.38 -11.58
N PRO A 68 -8.65 11.47 -10.72
CA PRO A 68 -8.09 11.33 -9.38
C PRO A 68 -6.70 10.73 -9.44
N ALA A 69 -5.75 11.29 -8.67
CA ALA A 69 -4.45 10.68 -8.45
C ALA A 69 -4.55 9.49 -7.49
N THR A 70 -5.57 9.49 -6.62
CA THR A 70 -5.81 8.47 -5.61
C THR A 70 -7.29 8.10 -5.58
N ILE A 71 -7.58 6.81 -5.50
CA ILE A 71 -8.91 6.26 -5.26
C ILE A 71 -8.81 5.42 -3.98
N ARG A 72 -9.55 5.80 -2.95
CA ARG A 72 -9.60 5.05 -1.70
C ARG A 72 -10.96 4.41 -1.54
N GLN A 73 -10.95 3.14 -1.15
CA GLN A 73 -12.11 2.40 -0.73
C GLN A 73 -11.93 2.00 0.72
N GLU A 74 -12.86 2.40 1.57
CA GLU A 74 -12.88 1.96 2.96
C GLU A 74 -13.18 0.46 3.06
N MET A 75 -12.78 -0.11 4.19
CA MET A 75 -12.88 -1.52 4.51
C MET A 75 -14.24 -2.13 4.17
N VAL A 76 -14.24 -3.13 3.32
CA VAL A 76 -15.43 -3.87 2.93
C VAL A 76 -15.23 -5.34 3.24
N ALA A 77 -16.13 -5.90 4.07
CA ALA A 77 -16.16 -7.35 4.28
C ALA A 77 -16.63 -8.05 3.01
N ARG A 78 -15.84 -8.98 2.52
CA ARG A 78 -16.13 -9.85 1.39
C ARG A 78 -15.72 -11.27 1.74
N ARG A 79 -15.90 -12.23 0.80
CA ARG A 79 -15.49 -13.61 0.99
C ARG A 79 -14.06 -13.69 1.49
N GLY A 80 -13.84 -14.29 2.65
CA GLY A 80 -12.52 -14.53 3.22
C GLY A 80 -11.84 -13.37 3.96
N GLY A 81 -12.43 -12.15 4.08
CA GLY A 81 -11.78 -11.11 4.85
C GLY A 81 -12.36 -9.70 4.73
N ILE A 82 -11.66 -8.75 5.34
CA ILE A 82 -11.92 -7.32 5.25
C ILE A 82 -10.83 -6.72 4.36
N TYR A 83 -11.24 -6.07 3.28
CA TYR A 83 -10.32 -5.48 2.31
C TYR A 83 -10.29 -3.97 2.43
N ASP A 84 -9.10 -3.39 2.62
CA ASP A 84 -8.83 -1.96 2.43
C ASP A 84 -8.09 -1.78 1.09
N THR A 85 -8.66 -1.03 0.17
CA THR A 85 -8.11 -0.88 -1.18
C THR A 85 -7.74 0.57 -1.45
N LEU A 86 -6.47 0.79 -1.77
CA LEU A 86 -5.92 2.06 -2.19
C LEU A 86 -5.49 1.99 -3.66
N GLY A 87 -6.12 2.79 -4.51
CA GLY A 87 -5.73 2.95 -5.91
C GLY A 87 -4.86 4.19 -6.11
N TRP A 88 -3.72 4.06 -6.82
CA TRP A 88 -2.89 5.17 -7.24
C TRP A 88 -2.74 5.22 -8.75
N GLU A 89 -2.83 6.43 -9.30
CA GLU A 89 -2.45 6.69 -10.67
C GLU A 89 -0.92 6.55 -10.82
N ILE A 90 -0.45 5.99 -11.94
CA ILE A 90 0.97 5.64 -12.13
C ILE A 90 1.89 6.86 -12.01
N GLY A 91 1.51 8.02 -12.53
CA GLY A 91 2.29 9.25 -12.41
C GLY A 91 2.44 9.68 -10.95
N HIS A 92 1.37 9.55 -10.16
CA HIS A 92 1.43 9.82 -8.72
C HIS A 92 2.37 8.85 -7.99
N LEU A 93 2.33 7.57 -8.34
CA LEU A 93 3.28 6.59 -7.79
C LEU A 93 4.72 6.95 -8.12
N ILE A 94 5.01 7.31 -9.38
CA ILE A 94 6.35 7.69 -9.83
C ILE A 94 6.83 8.94 -9.08
N ASP A 95 6.00 9.96 -8.94
CA ASP A 95 6.33 11.17 -8.19
C ASP A 95 6.71 10.88 -6.73
N LEU A 96 6.03 9.94 -6.10
CA LEU A 96 6.33 9.51 -4.74
C LEU A 96 7.61 8.67 -4.67
N LEU A 97 7.87 7.81 -5.66
CA LEU A 97 9.11 7.03 -5.75
C LEU A 97 10.33 7.95 -5.90
N ILE A 98 10.25 8.96 -6.77
CA ILE A 98 11.32 9.96 -6.94
C ILE A 98 11.63 10.70 -5.62
N LYS A 99 10.61 10.91 -4.80
CA LYS A 99 10.75 11.53 -3.46
C LYS A 99 11.21 10.55 -2.38
N GLY A 100 11.50 9.30 -2.73
CA GLY A 100 11.90 8.26 -1.78
C GLY A 100 10.81 7.88 -0.78
N ASN A 101 9.53 8.03 -1.13
CA ASN A 101 8.42 7.71 -0.24
C ASN A 101 8.35 6.21 0.03
N ILE A 102 8.47 5.81 1.29
CA ILE A 102 8.56 4.41 1.69
C ILE A 102 7.32 3.59 1.33
N ASN A 103 6.12 4.17 1.41
CA ASN A 103 4.91 3.45 1.01
C ASN A 103 4.90 3.18 -0.50
N ALA A 104 5.37 4.15 -1.31
CA ALA A 104 5.49 3.97 -2.76
C ALA A 104 6.51 2.88 -3.10
N ILE A 105 7.63 2.83 -2.38
CA ILE A 105 8.63 1.76 -2.52
C ILE A 105 7.98 0.42 -2.21
N TRP A 106 7.30 0.26 -1.08
CA TRP A 106 6.61 -0.98 -0.71
C TRP A 106 5.54 -1.39 -1.74
N TYR A 107 4.82 -0.43 -2.31
CA TYR A 107 3.79 -0.72 -3.30
C TYR A 107 4.37 -1.20 -4.63
N ALA A 108 5.54 -0.69 -5.00
CA ALA A 108 6.25 -1.12 -6.20
C ALA A 108 6.98 -2.47 -6.03
N THR A 109 7.44 -2.79 -4.81
CA THR A 109 8.30 -3.95 -4.55
C THR A 109 7.64 -5.06 -3.75
N SER A 110 6.34 -4.99 -3.45
CA SER A 110 5.64 -6.04 -2.72
C SER A 110 5.82 -7.40 -3.39
N PRO A 111 6.25 -8.43 -2.65
CA PRO A 111 6.35 -9.78 -3.18
C PRO A 111 4.99 -10.47 -3.36
N LEU A 112 3.93 -9.92 -2.75
CA LEU A 112 2.57 -10.48 -2.80
C LEU A 112 1.79 -9.83 -3.95
N VAL A 113 2.14 -10.20 -5.18
CA VAL A 113 1.49 -9.70 -6.40
C VAL A 113 0.26 -10.55 -6.71
N ILE A 114 -0.92 -9.92 -6.73
CA ILE A 114 -2.21 -10.56 -6.96
C ILE A 114 -2.58 -10.52 -8.45
N MET A 115 -2.38 -9.36 -9.06
CA MET A 115 -2.55 -9.18 -10.50
C MET A 115 -1.23 -8.68 -11.08
N PRO A 116 -0.40 -9.59 -11.60
CA PRO A 116 0.92 -9.24 -12.14
C PRO A 116 0.84 -8.49 -13.48
N SER A 117 1.91 -7.75 -13.79
CA SER A 117 2.11 -7.16 -15.11
C SER A 117 3.60 -6.92 -15.35
N ALA A 118 4.01 -6.86 -16.61
CA ALA A 118 5.38 -6.50 -16.99
C ALA A 118 5.80 -5.13 -16.41
N LEU A 119 4.87 -4.19 -16.30
CA LEU A 119 5.13 -2.89 -15.67
C LEU A 119 5.52 -3.02 -14.21
N GLN A 120 4.86 -3.91 -13.46
CA GLN A 120 5.17 -4.12 -12.04
C GLN A 120 6.57 -4.74 -11.86
N GLU A 121 6.92 -5.72 -12.69
CA GLU A 121 8.23 -6.37 -12.65
C GLU A 121 9.35 -5.38 -12.97
N GLU A 122 9.19 -4.60 -14.05
CA GLU A 122 10.15 -3.57 -14.44
C GLU A 122 10.28 -2.49 -13.37
N LEU A 123 9.17 -1.99 -12.84
CA LEU A 123 9.17 -0.96 -11.80
C LEU A 123 9.83 -1.46 -10.52
N SER A 124 9.56 -2.69 -10.10
CA SER A 124 10.20 -3.32 -8.95
C SER A 124 11.71 -3.41 -9.12
N ALA A 125 12.17 -3.86 -10.29
CA ALA A 125 13.60 -3.94 -10.60
C ALA A 125 14.27 -2.56 -10.58
N ILE A 126 13.64 -1.55 -11.18
CA ILE A 126 14.14 -0.16 -11.17
C ILE A 126 14.25 0.37 -9.74
N VAL A 127 13.22 0.18 -8.92
CA VAL A 127 13.20 0.67 -7.53
C VAL A 127 14.30 0.00 -6.72
N GLN A 128 14.44 -1.32 -6.80
CA GLN A 128 15.47 -2.07 -6.06
C GLN A 128 16.89 -1.64 -6.46
N ALA A 129 17.12 -1.38 -7.75
CA ALA A 129 18.42 -0.94 -8.24
C ALA A 129 18.75 0.53 -7.88
N ASN A 130 17.78 1.32 -7.48
CA ASN A 130 17.93 2.76 -7.23
C ASN A 130 17.57 3.19 -5.81
N LEU A 131 17.53 2.27 -4.84
CA LEU A 131 17.41 2.64 -3.43
C LEU A 131 18.59 3.52 -3.03
N CYS A 132 18.31 4.68 -2.45
CA CYS A 132 19.27 5.73 -2.24
C CYS A 132 19.15 6.35 -0.84
N ARG A 133 19.99 7.32 -0.56
CA ARG A 133 20.04 8.02 0.73
C ARG A 133 18.70 8.68 1.11
N GLU A 134 17.96 9.18 0.14
CA GLU A 134 16.62 9.77 0.33
C GLU A 134 15.64 8.73 0.84
N SER A 135 15.71 7.52 0.31
CA SER A 135 14.90 6.38 0.80
C SER A 135 15.22 6.08 2.26
N TYR A 136 16.50 6.07 2.65
CA TYR A 136 16.91 5.90 4.04
C TYR A 136 16.32 6.97 4.97
N HIS A 137 16.38 8.23 4.57
CA HIS A 137 15.80 9.33 5.36
C HIS A 137 14.28 9.19 5.50
N SER A 138 13.60 8.75 4.46
CA SER A 138 12.16 8.47 4.49
C SER A 138 11.82 7.33 5.45
N ILE A 139 12.59 6.23 5.40
CA ILE A 139 12.46 5.09 6.30
C ILE A 139 12.65 5.50 7.76
N LYS A 140 13.75 6.20 8.03
CA LYS A 140 14.08 6.70 9.37
C LYS A 140 12.98 7.61 9.91
N GLY A 141 12.58 8.62 9.13
CA GLY A 141 11.54 9.57 9.53
C GLY A 141 10.19 8.89 9.78
N MET A 142 9.82 7.88 8.98
CA MET A 142 8.62 7.09 9.23
C MET A 142 8.72 6.30 10.54
N ALA A 143 9.83 5.64 10.79
CA ALA A 143 10.04 4.86 12.01
C ALA A 143 9.97 5.77 13.26
N GLU A 144 10.67 6.89 13.25
CA GLU A 144 10.66 7.88 14.34
C GLU A 144 9.25 8.42 14.60
N SER A 145 8.54 8.84 13.55
CA SER A 145 7.16 9.35 13.66
C SER A 145 6.18 8.30 14.23
N GLN A 146 6.34 7.04 13.85
CA GLN A 146 5.50 5.96 14.40
C GLN A 146 5.80 5.69 15.88
N ILE A 147 7.05 5.73 16.29
CA ILE A 147 7.46 5.59 17.70
C ILE A 147 6.93 6.76 18.53
N GLU A 148 7.10 7.98 18.05
CA GLU A 148 6.60 9.19 18.72
C GLU A 148 5.07 9.17 18.89
N SER A 149 4.35 8.80 17.82
CA SER A 149 2.90 8.67 17.84
C SER A 149 2.45 7.63 18.87
N GLU A 150 3.09 6.48 18.93
CA GLU A 150 2.76 5.41 19.87
C GLU A 150 3.08 5.82 21.31
N THR A 151 4.24 6.46 21.53
CA THR A 151 4.64 6.98 22.84
C THR A 151 3.71 8.10 23.32
N GLY A 152 3.27 8.96 22.42
CA GLY A 152 2.28 9.99 22.69
C GLY A 152 0.91 9.41 23.08
N GLN A 153 0.46 8.37 22.37
CA GLN A 153 -0.77 7.66 22.70
C GLN A 153 -0.69 6.94 24.03
N LEU A 154 0.45 6.34 24.39
CA LEU A 154 0.67 5.73 25.71
C LEU A 154 0.59 6.77 26.84
N LYS A 155 1.11 7.97 26.63
CA LYS A 155 0.98 9.07 27.60
C LYS A 155 -0.46 9.56 27.74
N LEU A 156 -1.21 9.59 26.64
CA LEU A 156 -2.63 9.97 26.62
C LEU A 156 -3.55 8.84 27.13
N SER A 157 -3.13 7.58 27.06
CA SER A 157 -3.92 6.42 27.48
C SER A 157 -4.05 6.28 28.99
N GLY A 158 -3.27 7.04 29.77
CA GLY A 158 -3.64 7.31 31.16
C GLY A 158 -5.04 7.90 31.29
N ALA A 159 -5.66 8.32 30.20
CA ALA A 159 -7.03 8.81 30.05
C ALA A 159 -8.00 7.89 29.28
N GLY A 160 -7.63 6.64 28.97
CA GLY A 160 -8.61 5.60 28.61
C GLY A 160 -8.86 5.26 27.14
N LEU A 161 -8.04 5.65 26.15
CA LEU A 161 -8.32 5.36 24.73
C LEU A 161 -7.08 4.95 23.91
N VAL A 162 -6.73 3.66 23.95
CA VAL A 162 -5.79 3.08 22.97
C VAL A 162 -6.54 2.10 22.06
N LYS A 163 -6.81 2.49 20.81
CA LYS A 163 -7.54 1.63 19.85
C LYS A 163 -6.78 0.39 19.40
N ARG A 164 -5.45 0.41 19.33
CA ARG A 164 -4.59 -0.76 18.98
C ARG A 164 -3.18 -0.54 19.52
N PRO A 165 -2.88 -0.88 20.78
CA PRO A 165 -1.55 -0.68 21.35
C PRO A 165 -0.48 -1.46 20.58
N GLY A 166 0.66 -0.84 20.32
CA GLY A 166 1.80 -1.46 19.64
C GLY A 166 1.76 -1.44 18.10
N LYS A 167 0.72 -0.87 17.47
CA LYS A 167 0.67 -0.76 16.01
C LYS A 167 1.83 0.11 15.47
N GLY A 168 2.11 1.24 16.12
CA GLY A 168 3.19 2.15 15.74
C GLY A 168 4.55 1.47 15.84
N TYR A 169 4.82 0.75 16.92
CA TYR A 169 6.08 0.00 17.09
C TYR A 169 6.27 -1.07 16.01
N ARG A 170 5.21 -1.82 15.67
CA ARG A 170 5.30 -2.81 14.58
C ARG A 170 5.61 -2.15 13.23
N THR A 171 4.99 -1.01 12.93
CA THR A 171 5.27 -0.26 11.69
C THR A 171 6.70 0.29 11.69
N ALA A 172 7.19 0.80 12.81
CA ALA A 172 8.57 1.24 12.94
C ALA A 172 9.56 0.10 12.71
N LEU A 173 9.33 -1.08 13.32
CA LEU A 173 10.16 -2.27 13.09
C LEU A 173 10.19 -2.72 11.62
N ARG A 174 9.05 -2.70 10.93
CA ARG A 174 8.99 -2.99 9.49
C ARG A 174 9.87 -2.04 8.69
N SER A 175 9.77 -0.74 9.00
CA SER A 175 10.55 0.28 8.31
C SER A 175 12.05 0.09 8.54
N ILE A 176 12.45 -0.22 9.77
CA ILE A 176 13.85 -0.45 10.13
C ILE A 176 14.38 -1.72 9.43
N ASN A 177 13.65 -2.83 9.50
CA ASN A 177 14.07 -4.08 8.86
C ASN A 177 14.26 -3.90 7.34
N PHE A 178 13.32 -3.22 6.68
CA PHE A 178 13.45 -2.90 5.25
C PHE A 178 14.68 -2.04 4.93
N GLY A 179 15.10 -1.17 5.85
CA GLY A 179 16.27 -0.31 5.65
C GLY A 179 17.61 -0.99 5.93
N ILE A 180 17.61 -2.23 6.44
CA ILE A 180 18.81 -3.02 6.73
C ILE A 180 19.12 -4.00 5.59
N GLU A 181 18.11 -4.48 4.87
CA GLU A 181 18.26 -5.35 3.70
C GLU A 181 18.75 -4.57 2.47
#